data_8599dc05db950e434eb8c6dd1e95aa2d
#
_entry.id   8599dc05db950e434eb8c6dd1e95aa2d
#
_cell.length_a   1.000
_cell.length_b   1.000
_cell.length_c   1.000
_cell.angle_alpha   90.00
_cell.angle_beta   90.00
_cell.angle_gamma   90.00
#
_symmetry.space_group_name_H-M   'P 1'
#
loop_
_entity.id
_entity.type
_entity.pdbx_description
1 polymer ?
#
loop_
_entity_poly.entity_id
_entity_poly.type
_entity_poly.pdbx_seq_one_letter_code
_entity_poly.pdbx_strand_id
1 'polypeptide(L)'
;MDFRKKYRLFLSGILILCLAGGDLAARNLKTRYRVTTAGNRTSCPVVLRDVPTWARSVRVLAEGAEIPSQLDRPLGEVAFVADIPHSRDFEVVYSSKPTENRFPNRVHAQMWLKNPDKTLRAADTVSSTKDDMYHKLHHHGPAFESEYAAYRIYFDKKQTIDTYGKKLPRLELAETMWYPTEAQMAADYGYDNLRVFGSVGVGALKGWDAEKRKMIHITDFARREARIVAKGPVRTVVEMRVEGWRYCGREIAMTSRYILYAGHSDVRVENRIEGDSEGLVFTTGVMKMAGNEMLRTQTAIAAVGCDFPENDTLKWERERVGLAIAVPADRIVSRLDDRTSYLFQLTPDAEGRIDYVFDMWWRRSSWLKEIPDGEFPERMLERLDAEVPEAEVRRLK
;
A
#
# COMPACT_ATOMS: atom_id res chain seq x y z
N MET A 1 5.76 7.78 -87.80
CA MET A 1 6.96 7.96 -87.04
C MET A 1 6.80 7.16 -85.74
N ASP A 2 7.47 6.09 -85.71
CA ASP A 2 7.28 4.93 -84.81
C ASP A 2 8.12 5.09 -83.54
N PHE A 3 7.55 4.96 -82.38
CA PHE A 3 8.32 4.78 -81.13
C PHE A 3 7.66 3.73 -80.25
N ARG A 4 8.04 2.48 -80.47
CA ARG A 4 7.81 1.38 -79.53
C ARG A 4 8.82 1.50 -78.39
N LYS A 5 8.38 1.73 -77.17
CA LYS A 5 9.15 1.51 -75.97
C LYS A 5 8.77 0.17 -75.30
N LYS A 6 9.77 -0.69 -75.24
CA LYS A 6 9.75 -2.00 -74.55
C LYS A 6 9.66 -1.81 -73.05
N TYR A 7 8.65 -2.33 -72.44
CA TYR A 7 8.65 -2.53 -70.98
C TYR A 7 9.21 -3.91 -70.62
N ARG A 8 10.33 -3.90 -69.90
CA ARG A 8 10.88 -5.11 -69.25
C ARG A 8 10.09 -5.30 -67.93
N LEU A 9 9.38 -6.41 -67.79
CA LEU A 9 8.87 -6.89 -66.52
C LEU A 9 10.05 -7.37 -65.65
N PHE A 10 10.28 -6.69 -64.54
CA PHE A 10 11.06 -7.22 -63.44
C PHE A 10 10.11 -8.04 -62.53
N LEU A 11 10.18 -9.35 -62.58
CA LEU A 11 9.60 -10.22 -61.56
C LEU A 11 10.50 -10.12 -60.31
N SER A 12 10.11 -9.31 -59.34
CA SER A 12 10.66 -9.36 -57.99
C SER A 12 10.03 -10.54 -57.26
N GLY A 13 10.76 -11.60 -57.11
CA GLY A 13 10.37 -12.74 -56.25
C GLY A 13 10.29 -12.26 -54.80
N ILE A 14 9.06 -12.19 -54.30
CA ILE A 14 8.84 -11.99 -52.84
C ILE A 14 9.11 -13.35 -52.20
N LEU A 15 10.31 -13.45 -51.53
CA LEU A 15 10.65 -14.59 -50.69
C LEU A 15 9.80 -14.45 -49.40
N ILE A 16 8.66 -15.13 -49.34
CA ILE A 16 7.89 -15.27 -48.10
C ILE A 16 8.70 -16.16 -47.17
N LEU A 17 9.44 -15.54 -46.23
CA LEU A 17 9.99 -16.24 -45.08
C LEU A 17 8.79 -16.70 -44.24
N CYS A 18 8.32 -17.89 -44.41
CA CYS A 18 7.50 -18.56 -43.39
C CYS A 18 8.37 -18.74 -42.15
N LEU A 19 8.31 -17.76 -41.24
CA LEU A 19 8.73 -17.99 -39.87
C LEU A 19 7.82 -19.07 -39.32
N ALA A 20 8.32 -20.32 -39.33
CA ALA A 20 7.74 -21.39 -38.57
C ALA A 20 7.75 -20.94 -37.12
N GLY A 21 6.63 -20.44 -36.62
CA GLY A 21 6.35 -20.18 -35.21
C GLY A 21 6.36 -21.55 -34.51
N GLY A 22 7.53 -22.08 -34.27
CA GLY A 22 7.69 -23.22 -33.37
C GLY A 22 7.17 -22.76 -32.00
N ASP A 23 6.15 -23.43 -31.50
CA ASP A 23 5.62 -23.24 -30.16
C ASP A 23 6.79 -23.52 -29.19
N LEU A 24 7.52 -22.47 -28.82
CA LEU A 24 8.60 -22.56 -27.85
C LEU A 24 8.00 -23.18 -26.59
N ALA A 25 8.41 -24.40 -26.26
CA ALA A 25 7.95 -25.11 -25.09
C ALA A 25 8.07 -24.16 -23.86
N ALA A 26 7.01 -24.08 -23.07
CA ALA A 26 7.01 -23.21 -21.90
C ALA A 26 8.19 -23.58 -21.00
N ARG A 27 9.02 -22.59 -20.69
CA ARG A 27 10.03 -22.76 -19.65
C ARG A 27 9.34 -22.80 -18.30
N ASN A 28 9.51 -23.88 -17.56
CA ASN A 28 9.02 -24.03 -16.21
C ASN A 28 10.19 -24.26 -15.25
N LEU A 29 10.11 -23.71 -14.05
CA LEU A 29 11.05 -23.96 -12.96
C LEU A 29 10.25 -24.26 -11.71
N LYS A 30 10.53 -25.40 -11.11
CA LYS A 30 9.98 -25.83 -9.83
C LYS A 30 11.05 -25.65 -8.77
N THR A 31 10.71 -24.96 -7.68
CA THR A 31 11.61 -24.67 -6.56
C THR A 31 10.85 -24.89 -5.25
N ARG A 32 11.56 -25.33 -4.22
CA ARG A 32 10.98 -25.49 -2.88
C ARG A 32 11.56 -24.44 -1.94
N TYR A 33 10.72 -23.92 -1.07
CA TYR A 33 11.10 -22.95 -0.06
C TYR A 33 10.59 -23.41 1.31
N ARG A 34 11.41 -23.22 2.34
CA ARG A 34 11.00 -23.30 3.73
C ARG A 34 10.77 -21.91 4.27
N VAL A 35 9.61 -21.71 4.86
CA VAL A 35 9.25 -20.48 5.55
C VAL A 35 9.22 -20.77 7.04
N THR A 36 9.92 -19.97 7.84
CA THR A 36 10.04 -20.12 9.28
C THR A 36 9.65 -18.82 9.98
N THR A 37 8.97 -18.91 11.10
CA THR A 37 8.52 -17.79 11.94
C THR A 37 8.91 -18.04 13.39
N ALA A 38 9.01 -16.99 14.20
CA ALA A 38 9.35 -17.08 15.63
C ALA A 38 8.32 -17.87 16.46
N GLY A 39 7.10 -18.06 15.94
CA GLY A 39 6.01 -18.81 16.58
C GLY A 39 4.94 -19.16 15.55
N ASN A 40 3.80 -19.66 16.00
CA ASN A 40 2.65 -19.88 15.12
C ASN A 40 2.11 -18.55 14.62
N ARG A 41 2.01 -18.39 13.30
CA ARG A 41 1.43 -17.19 12.68
C ARG A 41 0.30 -17.57 11.73
N THR A 42 -0.86 -17.00 11.95
CA THR A 42 -2.00 -17.07 11.02
C THR A 42 -1.90 -15.95 9.99
N SER A 43 -2.35 -16.21 8.79
CA SER A 43 -2.35 -15.22 7.68
C SER A 43 -1.00 -14.52 7.49
N CYS A 44 0.11 -15.24 7.67
CA CYS A 44 1.45 -14.67 7.59
C CYS A 44 1.78 -14.25 6.15
N PRO A 45 2.13 -12.98 5.88
CA PRO A 45 2.64 -12.55 4.59
C PRO A 45 4.02 -13.17 4.32
N VAL A 46 4.21 -13.70 3.11
CA VAL A 46 5.47 -14.27 2.64
C VAL A 46 5.85 -13.65 1.31
N VAL A 47 7.10 -13.19 1.20
CA VAL A 47 7.65 -12.59 -0.02
C VAL A 47 8.90 -13.32 -0.46
N LEU A 48 8.91 -13.81 -1.70
CA LEU A 48 10.07 -14.41 -2.35
C LEU A 48 10.70 -13.34 -3.26
N ARG A 49 12.01 -13.15 -3.13
CA ARG A 49 12.77 -12.11 -3.87
C ARG A 49 13.73 -12.66 -4.93
N ASP A 50 13.92 -13.98 -4.99
CA ASP A 50 14.78 -14.66 -5.98
C ASP A 50 14.00 -15.15 -7.23
N VAL A 51 13.10 -14.30 -7.73
CA VAL A 51 12.19 -14.62 -8.82
C VAL A 51 12.92 -14.59 -10.17
N PRO A 52 12.78 -15.64 -11.01
CA PRO A 52 13.39 -15.64 -12.33
C PRO A 52 12.85 -14.51 -13.22
N THR A 53 13.70 -13.70 -13.82
CA THR A 53 13.32 -12.54 -14.64
C THR A 53 12.44 -12.88 -15.84
N TRP A 54 12.53 -14.12 -16.33
CA TRP A 54 11.71 -14.66 -17.43
C TRP A 54 10.31 -15.12 -16.98
N ALA A 55 10.03 -15.23 -15.66
CA ALA A 55 8.75 -15.70 -15.16
C ALA A 55 7.62 -14.72 -15.55
N ARG A 56 6.53 -15.27 -16.08
CA ARG A 56 5.31 -14.54 -16.44
C ARG A 56 4.10 -14.96 -15.61
N SER A 57 4.19 -16.10 -14.96
CA SER A 57 3.20 -16.58 -13.99
C SER A 57 3.88 -17.40 -12.91
N VAL A 58 3.20 -17.55 -11.79
CA VAL A 58 3.63 -18.33 -10.64
C VAL A 58 2.45 -19.12 -10.08
N ARG A 59 2.74 -20.28 -9.52
CA ARG A 59 1.82 -21.05 -8.69
C ARG A 59 2.57 -21.43 -7.41
N VAL A 60 1.94 -21.24 -6.27
CA VAL A 60 2.47 -21.65 -4.97
C VAL A 60 1.61 -22.80 -4.44
N LEU A 61 2.25 -23.88 -4.05
CA LEU A 61 1.56 -25.05 -3.50
C LEU A 61 2.02 -25.28 -2.06
N ALA A 62 1.05 -25.49 -1.19
CA ALA A 62 1.23 -25.95 0.19
C ALA A 62 0.68 -27.37 0.27
N GLU A 63 1.51 -28.37 0.62
CA GLU A 63 1.10 -29.78 0.74
C GLU A 63 0.41 -30.31 -0.53
N GLY A 64 0.85 -29.84 -1.70
CA GLY A 64 0.29 -30.23 -3.00
C GLY A 64 -0.95 -29.46 -3.44
N ALA A 65 -1.60 -28.68 -2.56
CA ALA A 65 -2.71 -27.82 -2.90
C ALA A 65 -2.23 -26.42 -3.30
N GLU A 66 -2.76 -25.88 -4.41
CA GLU A 66 -2.46 -24.51 -4.85
C GLU A 66 -3.12 -23.48 -3.94
N ILE A 67 -2.36 -22.49 -3.50
CA ILE A 67 -2.84 -21.38 -2.68
C ILE A 67 -2.78 -20.06 -3.43
N PRO A 68 -3.59 -19.04 -3.03
CA PRO A 68 -3.52 -17.70 -3.62
C PRO A 68 -2.11 -17.14 -3.58
N SER A 69 -1.62 -16.72 -4.74
CA SER A 69 -0.27 -16.15 -4.87
C SER A 69 -0.25 -15.10 -5.98
N GLN A 70 0.75 -14.22 -5.94
CA GLN A 70 0.87 -13.07 -6.82
C GLN A 70 2.30 -12.90 -7.29
N LEU A 71 2.49 -12.72 -8.59
CA LEU A 71 3.77 -12.35 -9.19
C LEU A 71 3.79 -10.84 -9.46
N ASP A 72 4.50 -10.08 -8.66
CA ASP A 72 4.70 -8.64 -8.82
C ASP A 72 5.93 -8.38 -9.68
N ARG A 73 5.73 -8.43 -11.00
CA ARG A 73 6.83 -8.29 -11.96
C ARG A 73 7.62 -6.97 -11.82
N PRO A 74 6.99 -5.81 -11.57
CA PRO A 74 7.73 -4.57 -11.37
C PRO A 74 8.68 -4.60 -10.17
N LEU A 75 8.39 -5.44 -9.17
CA LEU A 75 9.21 -5.62 -7.96
C LEU A 75 10.15 -6.83 -8.06
N GLY A 76 9.93 -7.74 -9.01
CA GLY A 76 10.65 -9.00 -9.08
C GLY A 76 10.33 -9.92 -7.90
N GLU A 77 9.10 -9.87 -7.39
CA GLU A 77 8.70 -10.57 -6.18
C GLU A 77 7.52 -11.51 -6.42
N VAL A 78 7.43 -12.57 -5.62
CA VAL A 78 6.23 -13.40 -5.45
C VAL A 78 5.73 -13.20 -4.03
N ALA A 79 4.44 -12.88 -3.88
CA ALA A 79 3.78 -12.75 -2.60
C ALA A 79 2.66 -13.78 -2.43
N PHE A 80 2.51 -14.29 -1.22
CA PHE A 80 1.38 -15.11 -0.80
C PHE A 80 1.13 -14.94 0.70
N VAL A 81 -0.02 -15.36 1.17
CA VAL A 81 -0.39 -15.34 2.60
C VAL A 81 -0.73 -16.77 3.02
N ALA A 82 -0.16 -17.24 4.11
CA ALA A 82 -0.38 -18.59 4.60
C ALA A 82 -0.27 -18.69 6.13
N ASP A 83 -0.90 -19.71 6.72
CA ASP A 83 -0.67 -20.05 8.11
C ASP A 83 0.66 -20.81 8.22
N ILE A 84 1.53 -20.33 9.11
CA ILE A 84 2.86 -20.91 9.35
C ILE A 84 2.92 -21.40 10.80
N PRO A 85 2.73 -22.71 11.03
CA PRO A 85 2.93 -23.30 12.36
C PRO A 85 4.44 -23.46 12.61
N HIS A 86 5.12 -22.39 12.98
CA HIS A 86 6.57 -22.34 13.22
C HIS A 86 7.42 -22.48 11.95
N SER A 87 7.16 -23.49 11.12
CA SER A 87 7.84 -23.72 9.84
C SER A 87 6.93 -24.46 8.88
N ARG A 88 6.97 -24.08 7.59
CA ARG A 88 6.21 -24.74 6.53
C ARG A 88 6.97 -24.72 5.20
N ASP A 89 6.86 -25.83 4.44
CA ASP A 89 7.45 -25.92 3.12
C ASP A 89 6.44 -25.60 2.04
N PHE A 90 6.90 -24.87 1.02
CA PHE A 90 6.11 -24.50 -0.15
C PHE A 90 6.84 -24.91 -1.42
N GLU A 91 6.09 -25.40 -2.40
CA GLU A 91 6.55 -25.61 -3.74
C GLU A 91 6.11 -24.44 -4.62
N VAL A 92 7.03 -23.87 -5.38
CA VAL A 92 6.78 -22.74 -6.25
C VAL A 92 7.12 -23.11 -7.69
N VAL A 93 6.15 -22.95 -8.56
CA VAL A 93 6.27 -23.25 -10.00
C VAL A 93 6.20 -21.93 -10.77
N TYR A 94 7.32 -21.54 -11.34
CA TYR A 94 7.42 -20.41 -12.27
C TYR A 94 7.19 -20.87 -13.70
N SER A 95 6.49 -20.08 -14.51
CA SER A 95 6.29 -20.36 -15.94
C SER A 95 6.57 -19.12 -16.80
N SER A 96 7.16 -19.35 -17.99
CA SER A 96 7.30 -18.30 -19.00
C SER A 96 6.02 -18.01 -19.77
N LYS A 97 4.98 -18.84 -19.63
CA LYS A 97 3.63 -18.58 -20.17
C LYS A 97 2.83 -17.81 -19.13
N PRO A 98 2.12 -16.72 -19.52
CA PRO A 98 1.17 -16.09 -18.63
C PRO A 98 0.01 -17.06 -18.37
N THR A 99 -0.47 -17.08 -17.15
CA THR A 99 -1.72 -17.75 -16.75
C THR A 99 -2.62 -16.77 -16.05
N GLU A 100 -3.92 -16.91 -16.22
CA GLU A 100 -4.88 -16.13 -15.46
C GLU A 100 -4.86 -16.57 -14.00
N ASN A 101 -5.09 -15.60 -13.12
CA ASN A 101 -5.27 -15.87 -11.71
C ASN A 101 -6.58 -16.66 -11.50
N ARG A 102 -6.50 -17.76 -10.77
CA ARG A 102 -7.66 -18.61 -10.47
C ARG A 102 -8.41 -18.21 -9.21
N PHE A 103 -7.80 -17.37 -8.40
CA PHE A 103 -8.35 -16.98 -7.11
C PHE A 103 -8.99 -15.59 -7.19
N PRO A 104 -10.09 -15.35 -6.47
CA PRO A 104 -10.67 -14.02 -6.39
C PRO A 104 -9.67 -13.04 -5.76
N ASN A 105 -9.73 -11.79 -6.17
CA ASN A 105 -8.98 -10.74 -5.52
C ASN A 105 -9.51 -10.55 -4.10
N ARG A 106 -8.59 -10.48 -3.14
CA ARG A 106 -8.85 -10.19 -1.72
C ARG A 106 -8.32 -8.82 -1.31
N VAL A 107 -7.72 -8.12 -2.25
CA VAL A 107 -7.27 -6.74 -2.12
C VAL A 107 -7.58 -5.99 -3.41
N HIS A 108 -7.67 -4.67 -3.35
CA HIS A 108 -7.89 -3.82 -4.51
C HIS A 108 -7.18 -2.47 -4.33
N ALA A 109 -6.70 -1.88 -5.42
CA ALA A 109 -6.19 -0.51 -5.44
C ALA A 109 -6.66 0.22 -6.69
N GLN A 110 -6.95 1.51 -6.55
CA GLN A 110 -7.44 2.35 -7.63
C GLN A 110 -6.97 3.80 -7.50
N MET A 111 -6.87 4.45 -8.64
CA MET A 111 -6.66 5.89 -8.76
C MET A 111 -7.35 6.39 -10.03
N TRP A 112 -8.10 7.48 -9.94
CA TRP A 112 -8.94 7.98 -11.02
C TRP A 112 -8.70 9.46 -11.28
N LEU A 113 -8.34 9.80 -12.51
CA LEU A 113 -8.25 11.18 -12.98
C LEU A 113 -9.60 11.68 -13.41
N LYS A 114 -9.94 12.91 -13.00
CA LYS A 114 -11.11 13.65 -13.48
C LYS A 114 -10.77 14.31 -14.81
N ASN A 115 -11.53 14.00 -15.85
CA ASN A 115 -11.45 14.69 -17.11
C ASN A 115 -12.18 16.05 -17.06
N PRO A 116 -11.94 16.99 -18.00
CA PRO A 116 -12.66 18.27 -18.06
C PRO A 116 -14.18 18.12 -18.17
N ASP A 117 -14.66 17.06 -18.81
CA ASP A 117 -16.09 16.71 -18.95
C ASP A 117 -16.66 15.99 -17.71
N LYS A 118 -15.91 15.92 -16.62
CA LYS A 118 -16.21 15.25 -15.35
C LYS A 118 -16.27 13.72 -15.42
N THR A 119 -15.97 13.09 -16.55
CA THR A 119 -15.77 11.64 -16.60
C THR A 119 -14.49 11.24 -15.86
N LEU A 120 -14.41 9.98 -15.47
CA LEU A 120 -13.27 9.44 -14.74
C LEU A 120 -12.45 8.52 -15.64
N ARG A 121 -11.13 8.63 -15.55
CA ARG A 121 -10.19 7.76 -16.24
C ARG A 121 -9.27 7.08 -15.21
N ALA A 122 -9.26 5.76 -15.21
CA ALA A 122 -8.34 4.99 -14.37
C ALA A 122 -6.86 5.29 -14.74
N ALA A 123 -6.00 5.36 -13.73
CA ALA A 123 -4.59 5.58 -13.91
C ALA A 123 -3.79 4.83 -12.84
N ASP A 124 -2.80 4.04 -13.26
CA ASP A 124 -1.89 3.37 -12.33
C ASP A 124 -0.67 4.25 -11.98
N THR A 125 -0.44 5.33 -12.72
CA THR A 125 0.61 6.33 -12.43
C THR A 125 0.12 7.73 -12.76
N VAL A 126 0.35 8.65 -11.82
CA VAL A 126 0.05 10.08 -11.99
C VAL A 126 1.19 10.88 -11.38
N SER A 127 1.66 11.93 -12.08
CA SER A 127 2.72 12.80 -11.59
C SER A 127 2.44 14.27 -11.85
N SER A 128 3.03 15.14 -11.04
CA SER A 128 2.97 16.59 -11.20
C SER A 128 4.22 17.28 -10.67
N THR A 129 4.54 18.43 -11.26
CA THR A 129 5.56 19.37 -10.75
C THR A 129 4.94 20.47 -9.88
N LYS A 130 3.62 20.35 -9.58
CA LYS A 130 2.85 21.32 -8.77
C LYS A 130 2.03 20.58 -7.71
N ASP A 131 1.63 21.30 -6.67
CA ASP A 131 0.71 20.79 -5.64
C ASP A 131 -0.77 20.95 -6.08
N ASP A 132 -1.14 20.29 -7.19
CA ASP A 132 -2.42 20.48 -7.87
C ASP A 132 -3.24 19.18 -8.08
N MET A 133 -2.73 18.03 -7.63
CA MET A 133 -3.34 16.74 -7.91
C MET A 133 -4.56 16.43 -7.05
N TYR A 134 -4.65 17.02 -5.86
CA TYR A 134 -5.76 16.80 -4.93
C TYR A 134 -7.14 16.98 -5.58
N HIS A 135 -7.33 18.06 -6.37
CA HIS A 135 -8.60 18.33 -7.04
C HIS A 135 -8.76 17.59 -8.38
N LYS A 136 -7.66 17.17 -9.00
CA LYS A 136 -7.66 16.45 -10.28
C LYS A 136 -7.95 14.96 -10.12
N LEU A 137 -7.71 14.41 -8.93
CA LEU A 137 -8.02 13.01 -8.63
C LEU A 137 -9.41 12.89 -8.01
N HIS A 138 -10.12 11.84 -8.38
CA HIS A 138 -11.37 11.43 -7.72
C HIS A 138 -11.11 11.14 -6.26
N HIS A 139 -11.46 10.79 -5.36
CA HIS A 139 -11.09 10.64 -3.94
C HIS A 139 -9.68 11.17 -3.52
N HIS A 140 -9.15 12.20 -4.23
CA HIS A 140 -7.99 13.03 -3.86
C HIS A 140 -6.61 12.36 -3.85
N GLY A 141 -6.51 11.11 -4.29
CA GLY A 141 -5.25 10.37 -4.33
C GLY A 141 -5.46 8.90 -4.65
N PRO A 142 -4.43 8.05 -4.56
CA PRO A 142 -4.59 6.61 -4.64
C PRO A 142 -5.34 6.08 -3.43
N ALA A 143 -6.24 5.10 -3.65
CA ALA A 143 -6.94 4.37 -2.61
C ALA A 143 -6.69 2.87 -2.77
N PHE A 144 -6.60 2.16 -1.66
CA PHE A 144 -6.35 0.72 -1.63
C PHE A 144 -7.04 0.07 -0.44
N GLU A 145 -7.39 -1.20 -0.59
CA GLU A 145 -8.17 -1.93 0.40
C GLU A 145 -7.81 -3.41 0.47
N SER A 146 -8.03 -4.00 1.64
CA SER A 146 -8.26 -5.42 1.83
C SER A 146 -9.74 -5.67 2.12
N GLU A 147 -10.10 -6.88 2.50
CA GLU A 147 -11.47 -7.18 2.97
C GLU A 147 -11.82 -6.39 4.25
N TYR A 148 -10.82 -6.00 5.07
CA TYR A 148 -11.03 -5.48 6.43
C TYR A 148 -10.93 -3.96 6.56
N ALA A 149 -10.13 -3.30 5.75
CA ALA A 149 -9.95 -1.85 5.81
C ALA A 149 -9.65 -1.26 4.44
N ALA A 150 -9.92 0.03 4.28
CA ALA A 150 -9.44 0.78 3.14
C ALA A 150 -8.76 2.08 3.57
N TYR A 151 -7.83 2.51 2.74
CA TYR A 151 -7.01 3.70 2.95
C TYR A 151 -6.92 4.51 1.67
N ARG A 152 -6.81 5.84 1.81
CA ARG A 152 -6.37 6.72 0.73
C ARG A 152 -5.22 7.61 1.19
N ILE A 153 -4.37 7.97 0.26
CA ILE A 153 -3.26 8.89 0.52
C ILE A 153 -3.56 10.17 -0.26
N TYR A 154 -3.73 11.28 0.44
CA TYR A 154 -3.95 12.55 -0.23
C TYR A 154 -2.74 12.94 -1.07
N PHE A 155 -2.98 13.16 -2.36
CA PHE A 155 -1.95 13.64 -3.26
C PHE A 155 -1.89 15.17 -3.25
N ASP A 156 -1.62 15.70 -2.07
CA ASP A 156 -1.35 17.12 -1.80
C ASP A 156 -0.04 17.24 -0.98
N LYS A 157 0.34 18.46 -0.64
CA LYS A 157 1.53 18.73 0.17
C LYS A 157 1.54 18.05 1.54
N LYS A 158 0.39 17.67 2.07
CA LYS A 158 0.29 17.03 3.39
C LYS A 158 0.60 15.55 3.33
N GLN A 159 0.25 14.89 2.22
CA GLN A 159 0.35 13.43 2.05
C GLN A 159 -0.23 12.65 3.25
N THR A 160 -1.31 13.18 3.83
CA THR A 160 -1.96 12.55 4.98
C THR A 160 -2.68 11.28 4.55
N ILE A 161 -2.69 10.27 5.40
CA ILE A 161 -3.38 9.00 5.17
C ILE A 161 -4.73 9.05 5.86
N ASP A 162 -5.77 8.76 5.10
CA ASP A 162 -7.15 8.73 5.50
C ASP A 162 -7.71 7.31 5.48
N THR A 163 -8.81 7.06 6.19
CA THR A 163 -9.32 5.73 6.45
C THR A 163 -10.78 5.58 6.07
N TYR A 164 -11.14 4.39 5.60
CA TYR A 164 -12.49 3.98 5.26
C TYR A 164 -12.81 2.72 6.06
N GLY A 165 -13.77 2.80 6.96
CA GLY A 165 -14.21 1.69 7.79
C GLY A 165 -15.15 0.77 7.02
N LYS A 166 -15.06 -0.54 7.27
CA LYS A 166 -15.93 -1.56 6.67
C LYS A 166 -16.77 -2.26 7.73
N LYS A 167 -18.06 -2.43 7.45
CA LYS A 167 -18.96 -3.17 8.34
C LYS A 167 -18.81 -4.68 8.19
N LEU A 168 -18.62 -5.15 6.95
CA LEU A 168 -18.45 -6.55 6.59
C LEU A 168 -17.12 -6.79 5.88
N PRO A 169 -16.51 -7.99 6.01
CA PRO A 169 -15.25 -8.31 5.35
C PRO A 169 -15.48 -8.55 3.85
N ARG A 170 -15.30 -7.50 3.03
CA ARG A 170 -15.43 -7.53 1.56
C ARG A 170 -14.67 -6.39 0.89
N LEU A 171 -14.43 -6.48 -0.40
CA LEU A 171 -13.94 -5.36 -1.19
C LEU A 171 -15.10 -4.43 -1.56
N GLU A 172 -14.89 -3.11 -1.47
CA GLU A 172 -15.94 -2.11 -1.65
C GLU A 172 -15.55 -0.94 -2.56
N LEU A 173 -14.26 -0.61 -2.66
CA LEU A 173 -13.82 0.61 -3.36
C LEU A 173 -14.16 0.63 -4.85
N ALA A 174 -14.19 -0.51 -5.51
CA ALA A 174 -14.57 -0.58 -6.92
C ALA A 174 -16.03 -0.18 -7.16
N GLU A 175 -16.90 -0.36 -6.17
CA GLU A 175 -18.34 -0.06 -6.25
C GLU A 175 -18.68 1.30 -5.63
N THR A 176 -18.07 1.64 -4.49
CA THR A 176 -18.36 2.87 -3.74
C THR A 176 -17.56 4.07 -4.25
N MET A 177 -16.43 3.83 -4.89
CA MET A 177 -15.51 4.88 -5.31
C MET A 177 -15.12 5.81 -4.16
N TRP A 178 -15.01 5.27 -2.93
CA TRP A 178 -14.84 5.97 -1.64
C TRP A 178 -16.12 6.62 -1.08
N TYR A 179 -17.09 6.96 -1.89
CA TYR A 179 -18.29 7.70 -1.54
C TYR A 179 -19.55 6.85 -1.73
N PRO A 180 -19.92 6.00 -0.75
CA PRO A 180 -21.07 5.13 -0.89
C PRO A 180 -22.37 5.93 -0.95
N THR A 181 -23.31 5.42 -1.72
CA THR A 181 -24.69 5.91 -1.74
C THR A 181 -25.45 5.51 -0.47
N GLU A 182 -26.57 6.17 -0.19
CA GLU A 182 -27.43 5.79 0.95
C GLU A 182 -27.91 4.33 0.83
N ALA A 183 -28.20 3.85 -0.36
CA ALA A 183 -28.58 2.46 -0.61
C ALA A 183 -27.45 1.48 -0.28
N GLN A 184 -26.21 1.82 -0.63
CA GLN A 184 -25.03 1.02 -0.26
C GLN A 184 -24.83 1.02 1.26
N MET A 185 -24.92 2.16 1.93
CA MET A 185 -24.80 2.25 3.39
C MET A 185 -25.90 1.44 4.11
N ALA A 186 -27.14 1.42 3.56
CA ALA A 186 -28.23 0.58 4.05
C ALA A 186 -28.00 -0.92 3.79
N ALA A 187 -27.17 -1.27 2.79
CA ALA A 187 -26.73 -2.63 2.50
C ALA A 187 -25.39 -2.99 3.17
N ASP A 188 -25.10 -2.34 4.30
CA ASP A 188 -23.92 -2.56 5.13
C ASP A 188 -22.58 -2.30 4.45
N TYR A 189 -22.53 -1.41 3.46
CA TYR A 189 -21.25 -0.84 3.01
C TYR A 189 -20.67 0.09 4.09
N GLY A 190 -19.34 0.15 4.11
CA GLY A 190 -18.61 1.09 4.91
C GLY A 190 -18.57 2.49 4.32
N TYR A 191 -17.81 3.39 4.93
CA TYR A 191 -17.62 4.77 4.50
C TYR A 191 -16.40 5.41 5.17
N ASP A 192 -16.04 6.62 4.72
CA ASP A 192 -15.09 7.51 5.38
C ASP A 192 -15.48 7.70 6.85
N ASN A 193 -14.58 7.48 7.79
CA ASN A 193 -14.93 7.40 9.20
C ASN A 193 -14.21 8.40 10.11
N LEU A 194 -13.39 9.29 9.53
CA LEU A 194 -12.73 10.38 10.26
C LEU A 194 -12.24 11.51 9.34
N ARG A 195 -11.97 12.69 9.91
CA ARG A 195 -11.47 13.88 9.20
C ARG A 195 -10.03 14.16 9.57
N VAL A 196 -9.12 13.87 8.68
CA VAL A 196 -7.67 13.92 8.98
C VAL A 196 -7.05 15.32 8.97
N PHE A 197 -7.69 16.32 8.34
CA PHE A 197 -7.25 17.73 8.26
C PHE A 197 -5.74 17.91 7.98
N GLY A 198 -5.02 18.52 8.94
CA GLY A 198 -3.56 18.77 8.87
C GLY A 198 -2.70 17.82 9.69
N SER A 199 -3.30 16.78 10.29
CA SER A 199 -2.63 15.77 11.10
C SER A 199 -1.79 14.81 10.24
N VAL A 200 -1.25 13.78 10.85
CA VAL A 200 -0.66 12.63 10.14
C VAL A 200 -1.71 11.63 9.65
N GLY A 201 -3.00 11.79 10.05
CA GLY A 201 -3.99 10.72 9.90
C GLY A 201 -3.53 9.48 10.65
N VAL A 202 -3.25 8.40 9.92
CA VAL A 202 -2.58 7.23 10.45
C VAL A 202 -1.30 6.95 9.65
N GLY A 203 -0.13 7.17 10.26
CA GLY A 203 1.15 6.74 9.69
C GLY A 203 1.72 7.59 8.53
N ALA A 204 1.22 8.81 8.25
CA ALA A 204 1.88 9.63 7.24
C ALA A 204 3.25 10.13 7.74
N LEU A 205 4.31 9.93 6.93
CA LEU A 205 5.64 10.43 7.24
C LEU A 205 5.78 11.89 6.78
N LYS A 206 6.24 12.77 7.67
CA LYS A 206 6.41 14.22 7.42
C LYS A 206 7.77 14.68 7.92
N GLY A 207 8.22 15.84 7.46
CA GLY A 207 9.36 16.52 8.04
C GLY A 207 9.02 17.13 9.41
N TRP A 208 10.04 17.56 10.14
CA TRP A 208 9.91 18.19 11.44
C TRP A 208 10.76 19.47 11.55
N ASP A 209 10.12 20.56 12.00
CA ASP A 209 10.76 21.81 12.34
C ASP A 209 10.95 21.84 13.88
N ALA A 210 12.19 21.65 14.33
CA ALA A 210 12.51 21.57 15.75
C ALA A 210 12.35 22.92 16.46
N GLU A 211 12.61 24.05 15.78
CA GLU A 211 12.48 25.38 16.35
C GLU A 211 11.01 25.75 16.56
N LYS A 212 10.19 25.54 15.53
CA LYS A 212 8.75 25.86 15.57
C LYS A 212 7.90 24.75 16.17
N ARG A 213 8.51 23.59 16.49
CA ARG A 213 7.84 22.39 17.01
C ARG A 213 6.60 21.99 16.19
N LYS A 214 6.77 21.90 14.89
CA LYS A 214 5.67 21.56 13.96
C LYS A 214 6.11 20.68 12.82
N MET A 215 5.15 19.96 12.27
CA MET A 215 5.33 19.18 11.03
C MET A 215 5.65 20.09 9.85
N ILE A 216 6.57 19.64 8.99
CA ILE A 216 6.88 20.23 7.69
C ILE A 216 6.19 19.39 6.62
N HIS A 217 5.35 20.04 5.82
CA HIS A 217 4.72 19.44 4.65
C HIS A 217 5.67 19.46 3.44
N ILE A 218 5.37 18.61 2.46
CA ILE A 218 6.11 18.52 1.21
C ILE A 218 5.66 19.66 0.28
N THR A 219 6.24 20.85 0.44
CA THR A 219 5.83 22.07 -0.27
C THR A 219 6.82 22.54 -1.32
N ASP A 220 8.11 22.30 -1.13
CA ASP A 220 9.21 22.72 -2.02
C ASP A 220 9.85 21.48 -2.63
N PHE A 221 9.42 21.12 -3.82
CA PHE A 221 9.84 19.91 -4.53
C PHE A 221 9.91 20.15 -6.04
N ALA A 222 10.68 19.32 -6.74
CA ALA A 222 10.76 19.35 -8.20
C ALA A 222 9.61 18.56 -8.85
N ARG A 223 9.31 17.34 -8.34
CA ARG A 223 8.28 16.45 -8.89
C ARG A 223 7.72 15.55 -7.81
N ARG A 224 6.43 15.23 -7.93
CA ARG A 224 5.77 14.18 -7.14
C ARG A 224 5.05 13.19 -8.05
N GLU A 225 5.00 11.95 -7.59
CA GLU A 225 4.34 10.85 -8.30
C GLU A 225 3.58 9.96 -7.33
N ALA A 226 2.41 9.51 -7.74
CA ALA A 226 1.68 8.41 -7.12
C ALA A 226 1.61 7.24 -8.10
N ARG A 227 1.86 6.02 -7.64
CA ARG A 227 1.88 4.83 -8.47
C ARG A 227 1.25 3.63 -7.76
N ILE A 228 0.36 2.92 -8.45
CA ILE A 228 -0.12 1.60 -8.06
C ILE A 228 0.79 0.58 -8.73
N VAL A 229 1.62 -0.08 -7.93
CA VAL A 229 2.62 -1.05 -8.40
C VAL A 229 2.04 -2.45 -8.48
N ALA A 230 1.17 -2.81 -7.51
CA ALA A 230 0.45 -4.07 -7.45
C ALA A 230 -0.95 -3.87 -6.88
N LYS A 231 -1.94 -4.64 -7.38
CA LYS A 231 -3.37 -4.49 -7.02
C LYS A 231 -4.14 -5.81 -6.92
N GLY A 232 -3.50 -6.81 -6.39
CA GLY A 232 -4.15 -8.11 -6.13
C GLY A 232 -3.50 -9.28 -6.88
N PRO A 233 -3.91 -10.52 -6.57
CA PRO A 233 -5.01 -10.91 -5.67
C PRO A 233 -4.68 -10.91 -4.17
N VAL A 234 -3.40 -10.87 -3.80
CA VAL A 234 -2.91 -11.18 -2.43
C VAL A 234 -2.45 -9.92 -1.69
N ARG A 235 -1.88 -8.96 -2.41
CA ARG A 235 -1.46 -7.68 -1.83
C ARG A 235 -1.65 -6.52 -2.79
N THR A 236 -1.85 -5.33 -2.23
CA THR A 236 -1.65 -4.06 -2.94
C THR A 236 -0.28 -3.48 -2.59
N VAL A 237 0.33 -2.79 -3.54
CA VAL A 237 1.51 -1.97 -3.33
C VAL A 237 1.28 -0.62 -4.00
N VAL A 238 1.23 0.43 -3.19
CA VAL A 238 1.06 1.82 -3.63
C VAL A 238 2.29 2.62 -3.25
N GLU A 239 2.79 3.44 -4.15
CA GLU A 239 3.95 4.30 -3.91
C GLU A 239 3.60 5.77 -4.07
N MET A 240 4.10 6.59 -3.14
CA MET A 240 4.18 8.03 -3.25
C MET A 240 5.66 8.44 -3.30
N ARG A 241 6.07 9.08 -4.39
CA ARG A 241 7.44 9.56 -4.58
C ARG A 241 7.48 11.08 -4.66
N VAL A 242 8.44 11.68 -4.00
CA VAL A 242 8.84 13.08 -4.17
C VAL A 242 10.30 13.14 -4.57
N GLU A 243 10.61 14.00 -5.53
CA GLU A 243 11.96 14.28 -6.03
C GLU A 243 12.29 15.76 -5.84
N GLY A 244 13.53 16.05 -5.45
CA GLY A 244 14.00 17.41 -5.21
C GLY A 244 13.26 18.11 -4.08
N TRP A 245 12.91 17.38 -3.03
CA TRP A 245 12.30 17.98 -1.82
C TRP A 245 13.36 18.72 -1.03
N ARG A 246 13.20 20.04 -0.94
CA ARG A 246 14.06 20.88 -0.11
C ARG A 246 13.59 20.84 1.34
N TYR A 247 14.34 20.09 2.14
CA TYR A 247 14.05 19.84 3.52
C TYR A 247 15.26 20.12 4.40
N CYS A 248 15.13 21.02 5.39
CA CYS A 248 16.21 21.42 6.30
C CYS A 248 17.51 21.84 5.58
N GLY A 249 17.37 22.61 4.49
CA GLY A 249 18.53 23.10 3.71
C GLY A 249 19.20 22.08 2.79
N ARG A 250 18.64 20.88 2.68
CA ARG A 250 19.12 19.80 1.81
C ARG A 250 18.10 19.49 0.74
N GLU A 251 18.56 18.95 -0.37
CA GLU A 251 17.69 18.41 -1.42
C GLU A 251 17.72 16.88 -1.36
N ILE A 252 16.55 16.28 -1.15
CA ILE A 252 16.37 14.84 -1.04
C ILE A 252 15.28 14.34 -1.97
N ALA A 253 15.25 13.03 -2.21
CA ALA A 253 14.08 12.35 -2.72
C ALA A 253 13.56 11.38 -1.65
N MET A 254 12.26 11.15 -1.64
CA MET A 254 11.63 10.18 -0.73
C MET A 254 10.60 9.35 -1.50
N THR A 255 10.68 8.04 -1.34
CA THR A 255 9.65 7.10 -1.78
C THR A 255 9.02 6.46 -0.56
N SER A 256 7.71 6.60 -0.40
CA SER A 256 6.92 5.89 0.60
C SER A 256 6.11 4.81 -0.10
N ARG A 257 6.35 3.54 0.26
CA ARG A 257 5.64 2.38 -0.26
C ARG A 257 4.71 1.83 0.79
N TYR A 258 3.44 1.67 0.44
CA TYR A 258 2.37 1.18 1.30
C TYR A 258 1.94 -0.19 0.81
N ILE A 259 2.02 -1.20 1.67
CA ILE A 259 1.77 -2.61 1.35
C ILE A 259 0.65 -3.12 2.25
N LEU A 260 -0.46 -3.52 1.65
CA LEU A 260 -1.61 -4.10 2.35
C LEU A 260 -1.87 -5.51 1.83
N TYR A 261 -1.93 -6.48 2.73
CA TYR A 261 -2.13 -7.88 2.38
C TYR A 261 -3.58 -8.34 2.55
N ALA A 262 -3.95 -9.36 1.82
CA ALA A 262 -5.19 -10.09 2.00
C ALA A 262 -5.29 -10.65 3.44
N GLY A 263 -6.45 -10.49 4.08
CA GLY A 263 -6.65 -10.93 5.46
C GLY A 263 -6.10 -9.97 6.53
N HIS A 264 -5.57 -8.81 6.13
CA HIS A 264 -5.00 -7.80 7.00
C HIS A 264 -5.77 -6.48 6.94
N SER A 265 -5.81 -5.74 8.05
CA SER A 265 -6.14 -4.31 8.09
C SER A 265 -4.90 -3.44 8.23
N ASP A 266 -3.82 -3.99 8.79
CA ASP A 266 -2.55 -3.30 8.96
C ASP A 266 -1.82 -3.09 7.62
N VAL A 267 -1.12 -1.96 7.52
CA VAL A 267 -0.33 -1.55 6.35
C VAL A 267 1.13 -1.44 6.75
N ARG A 268 1.98 -2.19 6.07
CA ARG A 268 3.43 -1.99 6.15
C ARG A 268 3.83 -0.79 5.29
N VAL A 269 4.64 0.08 5.85
CA VAL A 269 5.21 1.24 5.15
C VAL A 269 6.72 1.09 5.06
N GLU A 270 7.24 1.16 3.83
CA GLU A 270 8.67 1.19 3.54
C GLU A 270 9.01 2.57 2.98
N ASN A 271 9.76 3.37 3.73
CA ASN A 271 10.23 4.66 3.24
C ASN A 271 11.71 4.58 2.91
N ARG A 272 12.05 5.11 1.74
CA ARG A 272 13.42 5.28 1.30
C ARG A 272 13.70 6.75 1.03
N ILE A 273 14.65 7.30 1.76
CA ILE A 273 15.16 8.65 1.59
C ILE A 273 16.47 8.56 0.81
N GLU A 274 16.56 9.25 -0.30
CA GLU A 274 17.73 9.29 -1.18
C GLU A 274 18.35 10.69 -1.13
N GLY A 275 19.67 10.78 -1.18
CA GLY A 275 20.43 12.02 -1.03
C GLY A 275 21.04 12.16 0.37
N ASP A 276 21.45 13.37 0.74
CA ASP A 276 22.06 13.65 2.05
C ASP A 276 20.98 13.68 3.14
N SER A 277 20.70 12.52 3.74
CA SER A 277 19.69 12.36 4.79
C SER A 277 20.27 12.17 6.20
N GLU A 278 21.60 12.18 6.37
CA GLU A 278 22.25 11.99 7.68
C GLU A 278 21.81 13.06 8.68
N GLY A 279 21.31 12.62 9.82
CA GLY A 279 20.82 13.50 10.89
C GLY A 279 19.51 14.23 10.58
N LEU A 280 18.85 13.99 9.44
CA LEU A 280 17.50 14.47 9.22
C LEU A 280 16.51 13.71 10.11
N VAL A 281 15.55 14.45 10.66
CA VAL A 281 14.51 13.91 11.54
C VAL A 281 13.17 14.00 10.85
N PHE A 282 12.49 12.89 10.72
CA PHE A 282 11.13 12.79 10.20
C PHE A 282 10.15 12.50 11.34
N THR A 283 8.87 12.72 11.10
CA THR A 283 7.85 12.44 12.11
C THR A 283 6.68 11.67 11.50
N THR A 284 6.17 10.71 12.26
CA THR A 284 4.95 9.95 11.95
C THR A 284 4.22 9.61 13.25
N GLY A 285 3.00 9.09 13.15
CA GLY A 285 2.20 8.77 14.33
C GLY A 285 0.72 8.58 13.98
N VAL A 286 -0.15 8.91 14.93
CA VAL A 286 -1.60 8.84 14.78
C VAL A 286 -2.25 10.16 15.18
N MET A 287 -3.37 10.52 14.53
CA MET A 287 -4.08 11.74 14.85
C MET A 287 -4.79 11.66 16.20
N LYS A 288 -5.00 12.83 16.82
CA LYS A 288 -5.82 13.00 18.01
C LYS A 288 -7.29 13.14 17.61
N MET A 289 -8.15 12.44 18.33
CA MET A 289 -9.60 12.47 18.14
C MET A 289 -10.32 12.90 19.43
N ALA A 290 -11.59 13.22 19.37
CA ALA A 290 -12.37 13.59 20.56
C ALA A 290 -12.59 12.35 21.46
N GLY A 291 -12.53 12.55 22.79
CA GLY A 291 -12.75 11.45 23.76
C GLY A 291 -11.71 10.35 23.68
N ASN A 292 -10.47 10.73 23.35
CA ASN A 292 -9.41 9.77 23.05
C ASN A 292 -8.90 9.01 24.28
N GLU A 293 -8.83 7.70 24.14
CA GLU A 293 -8.05 6.79 24.96
C GLU A 293 -6.74 6.48 24.21
N MET A 294 -5.60 6.65 24.88
CA MET A 294 -4.31 6.47 24.22
C MET A 294 -3.41 5.57 25.08
N LEU A 295 -2.91 4.52 24.46
CA LEU A 295 -1.87 3.65 24.98
C LEU A 295 -0.59 3.87 24.17
N ARG A 296 0.52 4.07 24.88
CA ARG A 296 1.84 4.25 24.26
C ARG A 296 2.84 3.32 24.94
N THR A 297 3.55 2.57 24.12
CA THR A 297 4.72 1.79 24.54
C THR A 297 6.01 2.50 24.13
N GLN A 298 7.13 1.81 24.20
CA GLN A 298 8.41 2.35 23.72
C GLN A 298 8.41 2.54 22.20
N THR A 299 7.72 1.67 21.46
CA THR A 299 7.77 1.55 19.99
C THR A 299 6.44 1.71 19.33
N ALA A 300 5.34 1.79 20.07
CA ALA A 300 4.00 1.81 19.48
C ALA A 300 3.07 2.82 20.17
N ILE A 301 2.07 3.28 19.41
CA ILE A 301 0.97 4.13 19.87
C ILE A 301 -0.32 3.53 19.34
N ALA A 302 -1.32 3.37 20.21
CA ALA A 302 -2.72 3.19 19.82
C ALA A 302 -3.55 4.33 20.41
N ALA A 303 -4.39 4.95 19.59
CA ALA A 303 -5.32 5.99 20.02
C ALA A 303 -6.72 5.64 19.52
N VAL A 304 -7.68 5.56 20.42
CA VAL A 304 -9.09 5.27 20.13
C VAL A 304 -9.91 6.49 20.51
N GLY A 305 -10.72 6.99 19.61
CA GLY A 305 -11.53 8.17 19.86
C GLY A 305 -12.70 8.28 18.88
N CYS A 306 -13.32 9.44 18.83
CA CYS A 306 -14.47 9.68 17.98
C CYS A 306 -14.26 10.89 17.08
N ASP A 307 -14.65 10.75 15.80
CA ASP A 307 -14.72 11.85 14.86
C ASP A 307 -15.94 11.70 13.94
N PHE A 308 -16.19 12.70 13.13
CA PHE A 308 -17.25 12.66 12.11
C PHE A 308 -16.66 12.17 10.78
N PRO A 309 -17.45 11.44 9.97
CA PRO A 309 -17.04 11.05 8.62
C PRO A 309 -16.70 12.23 7.71
N GLU A 310 -17.50 13.30 7.79
CA GLU A 310 -17.40 14.48 6.94
C GLU A 310 -17.56 15.79 7.74
N ASN A 311 -17.38 16.92 7.07
CA ASN A 311 -17.55 18.25 7.68
C ASN A 311 -19.01 18.59 8.00
N ASP A 312 -19.98 17.95 7.36
CA ASP A 312 -21.40 18.09 7.70
C ASP A 312 -21.75 17.30 8.96
N THR A 313 -21.45 17.90 10.11
CA THR A 313 -21.69 17.29 11.43
C THR A 313 -23.16 17.22 11.83
N LEU A 314 -24.07 17.79 11.05
CA LEU A 314 -25.52 17.67 11.25
C LEU A 314 -26.07 16.41 10.56
N LYS A 315 -25.43 15.99 9.49
CA LYS A 315 -25.79 14.77 8.73
C LYS A 315 -25.25 13.50 9.38
N TRP A 316 -24.06 13.58 10.00
CA TRP A 316 -23.33 12.41 10.46
C TRP A 316 -23.28 12.33 11.98
N GLU A 317 -23.36 11.09 12.50
CA GLU A 317 -22.96 10.79 13.87
C GLU A 317 -21.44 10.65 13.96
N ARG A 318 -20.91 10.75 15.18
CA ARG A 318 -19.51 10.47 15.44
C ARG A 318 -19.24 8.97 15.35
N GLU A 319 -18.18 8.62 14.67
CA GLU A 319 -17.69 7.26 14.55
C GLU A 319 -16.55 7.01 15.54
N ARG A 320 -16.60 5.87 16.23
CA ARG A 320 -15.51 5.42 17.11
C ARG A 320 -14.47 4.67 16.30
N VAL A 321 -13.27 5.22 16.24
CA VAL A 321 -12.15 4.72 15.42
C VAL A 321 -10.93 4.53 16.30
N GLY A 322 -10.24 3.43 16.11
CA GLY A 322 -8.90 3.17 16.64
C GLY A 322 -7.86 3.33 15.54
N LEU A 323 -6.78 4.03 15.86
CA LEU A 323 -5.61 4.20 15.00
C LEU A 323 -4.39 3.74 15.76
N ALA A 324 -3.54 2.92 15.14
CA ALA A 324 -2.31 2.46 15.77
C ALA A 324 -1.13 2.52 14.81
N ILE A 325 0.06 2.68 15.39
CA ILE A 325 1.34 2.65 14.68
C ILE A 325 2.39 2.00 15.55
N ALA A 326 3.26 1.20 14.95
CA ALA A 326 4.45 0.67 15.60
C ALA A 326 5.67 0.93 14.71
N VAL A 327 6.77 1.38 15.33
CA VAL A 327 8.01 1.83 14.67
C VAL A 327 9.22 1.11 15.26
N PRO A 328 10.30 0.87 14.50
CA PRO A 328 11.51 0.23 15.01
C PRO A 328 12.17 1.05 16.11
N ALA A 329 12.56 0.40 17.20
CA ALA A 329 13.15 1.04 18.39
C ALA A 329 14.42 1.85 18.06
N ASP A 330 15.27 1.30 17.20
CA ASP A 330 16.55 1.86 16.79
C ASP A 330 16.43 3.08 15.86
N ARG A 331 15.23 3.36 15.36
CA ARG A 331 14.94 4.57 14.54
C ARG A 331 14.42 5.73 15.38
N ILE A 332 13.99 5.51 16.61
CA ILE A 332 13.34 6.53 17.45
C ILE A 332 14.36 7.50 18.01
N VAL A 333 14.24 8.77 17.63
CA VAL A 333 14.99 9.89 18.22
C VAL A 333 14.26 10.42 19.45
N SER A 334 12.96 10.64 19.35
CA SER A 334 12.13 11.07 20.47
C SER A 334 10.65 10.75 20.25
N ARG A 335 9.89 10.94 21.32
CA ARG A 335 8.42 10.86 21.33
C ARG A 335 7.88 12.22 21.69
N LEU A 336 6.95 12.74 20.93
CA LEU A 336 6.34 14.02 21.20
C LEU A 336 4.91 14.06 20.70
N ASP A 337 4.18 15.05 21.17
CA ASP A 337 2.84 15.32 20.72
C ASP A 337 2.77 16.75 20.21
N ASP A 338 2.07 16.94 19.09
CA ASP A 338 1.64 18.27 18.69
C ASP A 338 0.14 18.46 18.98
N ARG A 339 -0.42 19.55 18.48
CA ARG A 339 -1.84 19.86 18.69
C ARG A 339 -2.77 18.82 18.05
N THR A 340 -2.34 18.16 16.97
CA THR A 340 -3.19 17.32 16.10
C THR A 340 -2.89 15.84 16.19
N SER A 341 -1.71 15.46 16.69
CA SER A 341 -1.21 14.10 16.57
C SER A 341 -0.36 13.67 17.76
N TYR A 342 -0.34 12.37 18.04
CA TYR A 342 0.65 11.67 18.85
C TYR A 342 1.76 11.17 17.93
N LEU A 343 3.02 11.51 18.24
CA LEU A 343 4.09 11.40 17.26
C LEU A 343 5.33 10.65 17.80
N PHE A 344 5.98 9.95 16.88
CA PHE A 344 7.39 9.57 16.94
C PHE A 344 8.22 10.48 16.05
N GLN A 345 9.41 10.85 16.50
CA GLN A 345 10.47 11.39 15.67
C GLN A 345 11.43 10.27 15.30
N LEU A 346 11.71 10.11 14.03
CA LEU A 346 12.48 9.02 13.48
C LEU A 346 13.66 9.54 12.66
N THR A 347 14.76 8.81 12.66
CA THR A 347 15.89 9.05 11.75
C THR A 347 16.05 7.85 10.81
N PRO A 348 16.42 8.06 9.53
CA PRO A 348 16.69 6.95 8.63
C PRO A 348 17.92 6.15 9.07
N ASP A 349 17.98 4.88 8.65
CA ASP A 349 19.18 4.07 8.78
C ASP A 349 20.27 4.51 7.78
N ALA A 350 21.41 3.81 7.76
CA ALA A 350 22.54 4.11 6.88
C ALA A 350 22.19 3.96 5.38
N GLU A 351 21.16 3.17 5.08
CA GLU A 351 20.64 2.99 3.71
C GLU A 351 19.48 3.94 3.39
N GLY A 352 19.16 4.89 4.28
CA GLY A 352 18.09 5.87 4.11
C GLY A 352 16.69 5.31 4.35
N ARG A 353 16.51 4.21 5.14
CA ARG A 353 15.21 3.56 5.35
C ARG A 353 14.58 3.98 6.67
N ILE A 354 13.27 4.14 6.64
CA ILE A 354 12.38 4.27 7.80
C ILE A 354 11.16 3.40 7.55
N ASP A 355 11.14 2.19 8.09
CA ASP A 355 10.03 1.26 7.89
C ASP A 355 9.20 1.20 9.17
N TYR A 356 7.88 1.03 9.02
CA TYR A 356 6.96 0.91 10.15
C TYR A 356 5.64 0.25 9.69
N VAL A 357 4.76 0.00 10.64
CA VAL A 357 3.43 -0.54 10.37
C VAL A 357 2.37 0.31 11.07
N PHE A 358 1.22 0.49 10.41
CA PHE A 358 0.06 1.12 11.02
C PHE A 358 -1.21 0.31 10.78
N ASP A 359 -2.24 0.54 11.62
CA ASP A 359 -3.54 -0.12 11.51
C ASP A 359 -4.68 0.85 11.84
N MET A 360 -5.87 0.54 11.33
CA MET A 360 -7.12 1.22 11.65
C MET A 360 -8.21 0.21 11.96
N TRP A 361 -8.91 0.41 13.09
CA TRP A 361 -10.07 -0.34 13.50
C TRP A 361 -11.31 0.55 13.60
N TRP A 362 -12.42 0.10 13.08
CA TRP A 362 -13.69 0.82 13.17
C TRP A 362 -14.70 0.04 14.01
N ARG A 363 -15.30 0.68 15.00
CA ARG A 363 -16.18 0.01 15.97
C ARG A 363 -17.37 -0.70 15.33
N ARG A 364 -17.84 -0.24 14.16
CA ARG A 364 -18.95 -0.89 13.44
C ARG A 364 -18.55 -2.15 12.66
N SER A 365 -17.28 -2.48 12.61
CA SER A 365 -16.80 -3.70 11.94
C SER A 365 -17.27 -4.96 12.64
N SER A 366 -17.87 -5.88 11.88
CA SER A 366 -18.50 -7.10 12.42
C SER A 366 -17.53 -8.02 13.16
N TRP A 367 -16.26 -8.05 12.74
CA TRP A 367 -15.19 -8.88 13.33
C TRP A 367 -14.56 -8.29 14.59
N LEU A 368 -14.93 -7.06 14.97
CA LEU A 368 -14.44 -6.39 16.18
C LEU A 368 -15.50 -6.33 17.28
N LYS A 369 -16.69 -6.88 17.05
CA LYS A 369 -17.84 -6.77 17.97
C LYS A 369 -17.58 -7.37 19.34
N GLU A 370 -16.81 -8.46 19.40
CA GLU A 370 -16.50 -9.18 20.63
C GLU A 370 -15.41 -8.53 21.47
N ILE A 371 -14.70 -7.51 20.93
CA ILE A 371 -13.65 -6.79 21.66
C ILE A 371 -14.32 -5.69 22.49
N PRO A 372 -14.17 -5.68 23.83
CA PRO A 372 -14.67 -4.60 24.66
C PRO A 372 -14.03 -3.24 24.31
N ASP A 373 -14.79 -2.17 24.42
CA ASP A 373 -14.30 -0.82 24.06
C ASP A 373 -13.02 -0.41 24.82
N GLY A 374 -12.93 -0.76 26.10
CA GLY A 374 -11.75 -0.47 26.93
C GLY A 374 -10.50 -1.29 26.60
N GLU A 375 -10.64 -2.37 25.80
CA GLU A 375 -9.52 -3.23 25.40
C GLU A 375 -9.02 -2.88 23.98
N PHE A 376 -9.68 -1.96 23.27
CA PHE A 376 -9.30 -1.65 21.88
C PHE A 376 -7.83 -1.22 21.74
N PRO A 377 -7.30 -0.29 22.54
CA PRO A 377 -5.89 0.11 22.40
C PRO A 377 -4.91 -1.03 22.62
N GLU A 378 -5.11 -1.85 23.65
CA GLU A 378 -4.26 -3.01 23.96
C GLU A 378 -4.28 -4.04 22.83
N ARG A 379 -5.49 -4.41 22.37
CA ARG A 379 -5.66 -5.39 21.29
C ARG A 379 -5.08 -4.93 19.96
N MET A 380 -5.17 -3.63 19.68
CA MET A 380 -4.51 -3.07 18.51
C MET A 380 -2.99 -3.22 18.58
N LEU A 381 -2.39 -2.93 19.73
CA LEU A 381 -0.92 -3.06 19.91
C LEU A 381 -0.46 -4.51 19.93
N GLU A 382 -1.22 -5.42 20.53
CA GLU A 382 -0.93 -6.87 20.48
C GLU A 382 -0.84 -7.39 19.04
N ARG A 383 -1.70 -6.87 18.16
CA ARG A 383 -1.71 -7.22 16.74
C ARG A 383 -0.59 -6.56 15.95
N LEU A 384 -0.23 -5.33 16.32
CA LEU A 384 0.71 -4.49 15.60
C LEU A 384 2.12 -4.70 16.13
N ASP A 385 2.79 -5.72 15.68
CA ASP A 385 4.15 -6.01 16.09
C ASP A 385 5.13 -5.64 14.97
N ALA A 386 5.67 -4.42 15.03
CA ALA A 386 6.66 -3.93 14.07
C ALA A 386 8.02 -4.60 14.23
N GLU A 387 8.28 -5.21 15.38
CA GLU A 387 9.55 -5.87 15.68
C GLU A 387 9.55 -7.37 15.37
N VAL A 388 8.38 -7.94 15.05
CA VAL A 388 8.33 -9.32 14.57
C VAL A 388 9.07 -9.39 13.23
N PRO A 389 10.19 -10.10 13.17
CA PRO A 389 10.93 -10.24 11.93
C PRO A 389 10.02 -10.80 10.83
N GLU A 390 10.23 -10.38 9.60
CA GLU A 390 9.61 -11.04 8.46
C GLU A 390 9.84 -12.55 8.57
N ALA A 391 8.91 -13.33 8.02
CA ALA A 391 9.12 -14.76 7.92
C ALA A 391 10.44 -15.04 7.21
N GLU A 392 11.31 -15.84 7.82
CA GLU A 392 12.54 -16.25 7.18
C GLU A 392 12.22 -17.21 6.02
N VAL A 393 12.70 -16.87 4.83
CA VAL A 393 12.49 -17.65 3.63
C VAL A 393 13.81 -18.24 3.17
N ARG A 394 13.90 -19.57 3.13
CA ARG A 394 15.07 -20.29 2.64
C ARG A 394 14.72 -21.19 1.48
N ARG A 395 15.41 -21.03 0.36
CA ARG A 395 15.35 -21.94 -0.77
C ARG A 395 15.95 -23.27 -0.39
N LEU A 396 15.22 -24.36 -0.66
CA LEU A 396 15.69 -25.72 -0.45
C LEU A 396 16.41 -26.22 -1.72
N LYS A 397 17.42 -27.06 -1.53
CA LYS A 397 18.19 -27.67 -2.63
C LYS A 397 17.37 -28.75 -3.36
#